data_de88afcc48a57c6a12807154199de266
#
_entry.id   de88afcc48a57c6a12807154199de266
#
_cell.length_a   1.000
_cell.length_b   1.000
_cell.length_c   1.000
_cell.angle_alpha   90.00
_cell.angle_beta   90.00
_cell.angle_gamma   90.00
#
_symmetry.space_group_name_H-M   'P 1'
#
loop_
_entity.id
_entity.type
_entity.pdbx_description
1 polymer ?
#
loop_
_entity_poly.entity_id
_entity_poly.type
_entity_poly.pdbx_seq_one_letter_code
_entity_poly.pdbx_strand_id
1 'polypeptide(L)'
;MASRGVVGTAGEIMVHIVTATDEHIPQVSELFADAFMDDPVWKAIAPSPRIRRHVIKAECEWGVGLRGSDSVDVAVDDSAGGRVLGALTFETPDMVDIDDEYGWKETLRGLVRGRLPAELRGAKHQKAVDLHQPDGPHWYLHDIATSPDVRGQGIGSALLRRRLALIDAQPAPVFLEATTDASRRLYERYGFSVVAEVSTLPETLSYAMIREAV
;
A
#
# COMPACT_ATOMS: atom_id res chain seq x y z
N MET A 1 -20.43 12.82 -8.16
CA MET A 1 -20.01 12.56 -9.57
C MET A 1 -18.52 12.31 -9.54
N ALA A 2 -18.09 11.05 -9.61
CA ALA A 2 -16.68 10.68 -9.54
C ALA A 2 -15.96 11.11 -10.83
N SER A 3 -14.92 11.92 -10.69
CA SER A 3 -14.04 12.35 -11.79
C SER A 3 -13.27 11.14 -12.34
N ARG A 4 -13.57 10.70 -13.56
CA ARG A 4 -12.80 9.71 -14.30
C ARG A 4 -11.52 10.37 -14.82
N GLY A 5 -10.38 10.10 -14.20
CA GLY A 5 -9.07 10.49 -14.73
C GLY A 5 -8.64 9.50 -15.82
N VAL A 6 -8.63 9.91 -17.07
CA VAL A 6 -8.10 9.11 -18.20
C VAL A 6 -6.58 9.29 -18.22
N VAL A 7 -5.82 8.23 -18.09
CA VAL A 7 -4.37 8.21 -18.31
C VAL A 7 -4.11 7.80 -19.76
N GLY A 8 -3.43 8.66 -20.51
CA GLY A 8 -3.27 8.59 -21.95
C GLY A 8 -2.60 7.32 -22.51
N THR A 9 -2.77 7.13 -23.77
CA THR A 9 -2.47 6.01 -24.66
C THR A 9 -0.99 5.66 -24.76
N ALA A 10 -0.64 4.42 -24.36
CA ALA A 10 0.42 3.65 -24.98
C ALA A 10 -0.23 2.38 -25.52
N GLY A 11 -0.58 2.35 -26.81
CA GLY A 11 -1.18 1.20 -27.51
C GLY A 11 -2.50 0.71 -26.91
N GLU A 12 -3.61 1.42 -27.17
CA GLU A 12 -5.02 1.02 -26.93
C GLU A 12 -5.45 0.48 -25.53
N ILE A 13 -4.62 0.65 -24.49
CA ILE A 13 -5.05 0.33 -23.13
C ILE A 13 -5.82 1.54 -22.59
N MET A 14 -7.12 1.40 -22.42
CA MET A 14 -7.95 2.44 -21.77
C MET A 14 -7.91 2.24 -20.25
N VAL A 15 -6.91 2.87 -19.60
CA VAL A 15 -6.78 2.86 -18.14
C VAL A 15 -7.54 4.01 -17.52
N HIS A 16 -8.43 3.71 -16.59
CA HIS A 16 -9.06 4.69 -15.72
C HIS A 16 -8.82 4.34 -14.25
N ILE A 17 -8.83 5.35 -13.38
CA ILE A 17 -8.65 5.16 -11.95
C ILE A 17 -9.97 5.41 -11.24
N VAL A 18 -10.39 4.43 -10.44
CA VAL A 18 -11.62 4.48 -9.64
C VAL A 18 -11.35 4.04 -8.20
N THR A 19 -12.25 4.39 -7.29
CA THR A 19 -12.31 3.77 -5.98
C THR A 19 -12.76 2.31 -6.16
N ALA A 20 -12.11 1.38 -5.46
CA ALA A 20 -12.40 -0.04 -5.60
C ALA A 20 -13.81 -0.40 -5.06
N THR A 21 -14.29 -1.53 -5.52
CA THR A 21 -15.43 -2.27 -4.96
C THR A 21 -14.94 -3.64 -4.50
N ASP A 22 -15.74 -4.36 -3.74
CA ASP A 22 -15.38 -5.70 -3.24
C ASP A 22 -14.98 -6.67 -4.36
N GLU A 23 -15.52 -6.49 -5.57
CA GLU A 23 -15.17 -7.30 -6.75
C GLU A 23 -13.72 -7.12 -7.21
N HIS A 24 -13.10 -5.97 -6.92
CA HIS A 24 -11.70 -5.70 -7.27
C HIS A 24 -10.71 -6.35 -6.28
N ILE A 25 -11.11 -6.58 -5.03
CA ILE A 25 -10.20 -6.95 -3.95
C ILE A 25 -9.41 -8.25 -4.21
N PRO A 26 -10.01 -9.31 -4.78
CA PRO A 26 -9.25 -10.50 -5.16
C PRO A 26 -8.11 -10.21 -6.15
N GLN A 27 -8.34 -9.31 -7.13
CA GLN A 27 -7.31 -8.90 -8.07
C GLN A 27 -6.25 -8.01 -7.42
N VAL A 28 -6.64 -7.13 -6.49
CA VAL A 28 -5.71 -6.27 -5.72
C VAL A 28 -4.77 -7.12 -4.87
N SER A 29 -5.28 -8.12 -4.14
CA SER A 29 -4.44 -8.99 -3.31
C SER A 29 -3.44 -9.82 -4.12
N GLU A 30 -3.84 -10.31 -5.31
CA GLU A 30 -2.92 -10.99 -6.23
C GLU A 30 -1.87 -10.03 -6.80
N LEU A 31 -2.28 -8.81 -7.20
CA LEU A 31 -1.38 -7.78 -7.72
C LEU A 31 -0.31 -7.40 -6.69
N PHE A 32 -0.68 -7.17 -5.43
CA PHE A 32 0.29 -6.87 -4.38
C PHE A 32 1.21 -8.07 -4.11
N ALA A 33 0.66 -9.29 -4.08
CA ALA A 33 1.47 -10.49 -3.94
C ALA A 33 2.52 -10.62 -5.05
N ASP A 34 2.18 -10.31 -6.30
CA ASP A 34 3.13 -10.34 -7.41
C ASP A 34 4.14 -9.17 -7.37
N ALA A 35 3.67 -7.98 -7.03
CA ALA A 35 4.48 -6.78 -7.04
C ALA A 35 5.55 -6.77 -5.94
N PHE A 36 5.22 -7.27 -4.75
CA PHE A 36 6.08 -7.22 -3.55
C PHE A 36 6.92 -8.47 -3.31
N MET A 37 6.87 -9.46 -4.22
CA MET A 37 7.70 -10.67 -4.08
C MET A 37 9.19 -10.39 -3.97
N ASP A 38 9.66 -9.31 -4.58
CA ASP A 38 11.07 -8.92 -4.59
C ASP A 38 11.39 -7.73 -3.69
N ASP A 39 10.40 -7.20 -2.99
CA ASP A 39 10.59 -6.12 -2.03
C ASP A 39 11.50 -6.55 -0.87
N PRO A 40 12.50 -5.73 -0.47
CA PRO A 40 13.48 -6.10 0.55
C PRO A 40 12.85 -6.29 1.93
N VAL A 41 11.88 -5.46 2.32
CA VAL A 41 11.19 -5.55 3.62
C VAL A 41 10.37 -6.83 3.67
N TRP A 42 9.58 -7.12 2.63
CA TRP A 42 8.80 -8.35 2.55
C TRP A 42 9.66 -9.62 2.49
N LYS A 43 10.84 -9.56 1.83
CA LYS A 43 11.83 -10.67 1.86
C LYS A 43 12.35 -10.93 3.26
N ALA A 44 12.63 -9.89 4.04
CA ALA A 44 13.14 -10.02 5.39
C ALA A 44 12.04 -10.47 6.38
N ILE A 45 10.81 -9.99 6.22
CA ILE A 45 9.64 -10.45 7.01
C ILE A 45 9.38 -11.93 6.75
N ALA A 46 9.31 -12.35 5.50
CA ALA A 46 9.00 -13.71 5.09
C ALA A 46 10.00 -14.23 4.04
N PRO A 47 11.17 -14.79 4.45
CA PRO A 47 12.21 -15.26 3.54
C PRO A 47 11.73 -16.33 2.54
N SER A 48 10.82 -17.23 2.96
CA SER A 48 10.23 -18.25 2.08
C SER A 48 9.27 -17.60 1.07
N PRO A 49 9.51 -17.73 -0.26
CA PRO A 49 8.62 -17.14 -1.27
C PRO A 49 7.15 -17.57 -1.15
N ARG A 50 6.92 -18.85 -0.78
CA ARG A 50 5.58 -19.39 -0.58
C ARG A 50 4.87 -18.74 0.60
N ILE A 51 5.58 -18.57 1.71
CA ILE A 51 5.03 -17.90 2.91
C ILE A 51 4.82 -16.43 2.60
N ARG A 52 5.80 -15.76 2.00
CA ARG A 52 5.74 -14.33 1.64
C ARG A 52 4.51 -14.00 0.79
N ARG A 53 4.27 -14.72 -0.32
CA ARG A 53 3.08 -14.53 -1.14
C ARG A 53 1.79 -14.61 -0.32
N HIS A 54 1.74 -15.60 0.57
CA HIS A 54 0.56 -15.82 1.39
C HIS A 54 0.36 -14.75 2.46
N VAL A 55 1.44 -14.26 3.07
CA VAL A 55 1.38 -13.17 4.06
C VAL A 55 0.96 -11.88 3.40
N ILE A 56 1.57 -11.49 2.27
CA ILE A 56 1.19 -10.27 1.54
C ILE A 56 -0.30 -10.27 1.19
N LYS A 57 -0.83 -11.39 0.67
CA LYS A 57 -2.26 -11.50 0.37
C LYS A 57 -3.13 -11.35 1.61
N ALA A 58 -2.75 -12.04 2.69
CA ALA A 58 -3.51 -12.00 3.94
C ALA A 58 -3.53 -10.59 4.56
N GLU A 59 -2.40 -9.87 4.52
CA GLU A 59 -2.33 -8.48 4.99
C GLU A 59 -3.21 -7.55 4.16
N CYS A 60 -3.17 -7.67 2.82
CA CYS A 60 -4.05 -6.90 1.94
C CYS A 60 -5.54 -7.17 2.23
N GLU A 61 -5.93 -8.46 2.27
CA GLU A 61 -7.32 -8.85 2.49
C GLU A 61 -7.82 -8.46 3.89
N TRP A 62 -6.95 -8.57 4.90
CA TRP A 62 -7.23 -8.14 6.26
C TRP A 62 -7.38 -6.62 6.36
N GLY A 63 -6.42 -5.85 5.84
CA GLY A 63 -6.43 -4.40 5.88
C GLY A 63 -7.66 -3.81 5.16
N VAL A 64 -8.02 -4.35 3.99
CA VAL A 64 -9.25 -3.96 3.29
C VAL A 64 -10.49 -4.40 4.05
N GLY A 65 -10.47 -5.59 4.68
CA GLY A 65 -11.58 -6.07 5.52
C GLY A 65 -11.88 -5.17 6.71
N LEU A 66 -10.87 -4.47 7.24
CA LEU A 66 -11.03 -3.49 8.32
C LEU A 66 -11.53 -2.14 7.83
N ARG A 67 -10.97 -1.65 6.73
CA ARG A 67 -11.15 -0.28 6.25
C ARG A 67 -12.26 -0.13 5.21
N GLY A 68 -12.70 -1.23 4.59
CA GLY A 68 -13.61 -1.23 3.45
C GLY A 68 -12.89 -1.12 2.10
N SER A 69 -13.54 -1.58 1.04
CA SER A 69 -13.01 -1.50 -0.33
C SER A 69 -12.87 -0.06 -0.84
N ASP A 70 -13.56 0.90 -0.27
CA ASP A 70 -13.45 2.32 -0.55
C ASP A 70 -12.14 2.97 -0.04
N SER A 71 -11.37 2.25 0.79
CA SER A 71 -9.99 2.60 1.16
C SER A 71 -8.95 2.22 0.10
N VAL A 72 -9.38 1.81 -1.10
CA VAL A 72 -8.50 1.39 -2.19
C VAL A 72 -8.84 2.15 -3.47
N ASP A 73 -7.81 2.72 -4.11
CA ASP A 73 -7.90 3.19 -5.50
C ASP A 73 -7.31 2.14 -6.43
N VAL A 74 -7.99 1.85 -7.53
CA VAL A 74 -7.54 0.89 -8.56
C VAL A 74 -7.46 1.54 -9.93
N ALA A 75 -6.41 1.20 -10.66
CA ALA A 75 -6.27 1.49 -12.08
C ALA A 75 -6.76 0.27 -12.87
N VAL A 76 -7.82 0.46 -13.65
CA VAL A 76 -8.54 -0.63 -14.35
C VAL A 76 -8.39 -0.47 -15.85
N ASP A 77 -8.15 -1.58 -16.55
CA ASP A 77 -8.17 -1.66 -18.00
C ASP A 77 -9.53 -2.21 -18.48
N ASP A 78 -10.35 -1.32 -19.03
CA ASP A 78 -11.67 -1.68 -19.57
C ASP A 78 -11.56 -2.57 -20.82
N SER A 79 -10.49 -2.43 -21.60
CA SER A 79 -10.29 -3.22 -22.82
C SER A 79 -10.01 -4.70 -22.52
N ALA A 80 -9.50 -4.99 -21.32
CA ALA A 80 -9.21 -6.33 -20.81
C ALA A 80 -10.25 -6.84 -19.81
N GLY A 81 -11.52 -6.41 -19.92
CA GLY A 81 -12.60 -6.92 -19.08
C GLY A 81 -12.53 -6.50 -17.62
N GLY A 82 -11.99 -5.33 -17.32
CA GLY A 82 -11.88 -4.81 -15.96
C GLY A 82 -10.67 -5.34 -15.19
N ARG A 83 -9.57 -5.63 -15.88
CA ARG A 83 -8.33 -6.06 -15.24
C ARG A 83 -7.72 -4.95 -14.39
N VAL A 84 -7.37 -5.24 -13.14
CA VAL A 84 -6.66 -4.32 -12.25
C VAL A 84 -5.17 -4.31 -12.63
N LEU A 85 -4.67 -3.14 -13.04
CA LEU A 85 -3.29 -2.90 -13.44
C LEU A 85 -2.44 -2.23 -12.36
N GLY A 86 -3.07 -1.64 -11.36
CA GLY A 86 -2.42 -1.01 -10.22
C GLY A 86 -3.41 -0.74 -9.11
N ALA A 87 -2.92 -0.62 -7.89
CA ALA A 87 -3.72 -0.31 -6.72
C ALA A 87 -2.92 0.54 -5.73
N LEU A 88 -3.66 1.34 -4.94
CA LEU A 88 -3.15 2.13 -3.82
C LEU A 88 -4.13 1.96 -2.66
N THR A 89 -3.65 1.53 -1.49
CA THR A 89 -4.42 1.42 -0.26
C THR A 89 -4.08 2.55 0.70
N PHE A 90 -5.07 3.02 1.46
CA PHE A 90 -4.89 4.17 2.36
C PHE A 90 -5.83 4.11 3.56
N GLU A 91 -5.48 4.87 4.59
CA GLU A 91 -6.35 5.21 5.72
C GLU A 91 -6.64 6.72 5.72
N THR A 92 -7.86 7.05 6.14
CA THR A 92 -8.30 8.44 6.32
C THR A 92 -7.98 8.94 7.72
N PRO A 93 -7.87 10.28 7.94
CA PRO A 93 -7.64 10.83 9.27
C PRO A 93 -8.69 10.48 10.33
N ASP A 94 -9.86 10.02 9.91
CA ASP A 94 -10.96 9.64 10.81
C ASP A 94 -10.89 8.16 11.24
N MET A 95 -10.02 7.37 10.62
CA MET A 95 -9.80 5.96 10.96
C MET A 95 -8.82 5.85 12.13
N VAL A 96 -9.22 6.38 13.29
CA VAL A 96 -8.40 6.33 14.51
C VAL A 96 -8.60 4.98 15.20
N ASP A 97 -7.49 4.25 15.47
CA ASP A 97 -7.39 3.14 16.42
C ASP A 97 -8.35 1.93 16.25
N ILE A 98 -8.44 1.38 15.04
CA ILE A 98 -9.13 0.09 14.82
C ILE A 98 -8.24 -1.11 15.26
N ASP A 99 -6.99 -0.87 15.59
CA ASP A 99 -5.95 -1.91 15.71
C ASP A 99 -6.02 -2.84 16.93
N ASP A 100 -6.66 -2.46 18.04
CA ASP A 100 -6.48 -3.20 19.30
C ASP A 100 -7.29 -4.51 19.42
N GLU A 101 -8.39 -4.68 18.71
CA GLU A 101 -9.24 -5.87 18.90
C GLU A 101 -8.90 -7.06 17.99
N TYR A 102 -8.18 -6.83 16.90
CA TYR A 102 -7.93 -7.84 15.86
C TYR A 102 -6.58 -8.58 15.96
N GLY A 103 -5.57 -7.97 16.56
CA GLY A 103 -4.20 -8.48 16.56
C GLY A 103 -4.03 -9.92 17.12
N TRP A 104 -4.77 -10.30 18.14
CA TRP A 104 -4.65 -11.63 18.73
C TRP A 104 -5.28 -12.75 17.89
N LYS A 105 -6.37 -12.47 17.15
CA LYS A 105 -7.05 -13.46 16.29
C LYS A 105 -6.18 -13.81 15.08
N GLU A 106 -5.52 -12.83 14.47
CA GLU A 106 -4.60 -13.05 13.35
C GLU A 106 -3.30 -13.73 13.82
N THR A 107 -2.76 -13.37 14.98
CA THR A 107 -1.63 -14.08 15.61
C THR A 107 -1.95 -15.56 15.81
N LEU A 108 -3.17 -15.90 16.29
CA LEU A 108 -3.59 -17.28 16.46
C LEU A 108 -3.74 -18.03 15.13
N ARG A 109 -4.28 -17.38 14.10
CA ARG A 109 -4.36 -17.93 12.74
C ARG A 109 -2.97 -18.17 12.14
N GLY A 110 -2.02 -17.25 12.37
CA GLY A 110 -0.64 -17.35 11.95
C GLY A 110 0.08 -18.55 12.60
N LEU A 111 -0.16 -18.78 13.87
CA LEU A 111 0.38 -19.94 14.59
C LEU A 111 -0.05 -21.27 13.94
N VAL A 112 -1.35 -21.41 13.66
CA VAL A 112 -1.92 -22.64 13.05
C VAL A 112 -1.37 -22.87 11.64
N ARG A 113 -1.00 -21.83 10.90
CA ARG A 113 -0.53 -21.90 9.50
C ARG A 113 0.98 -21.85 9.34
N GLY A 114 1.75 -21.86 10.43
CA GLY A 114 3.23 -21.80 10.41
C GLY A 114 3.77 -20.43 9.95
N ARG A 115 2.97 -19.37 10.05
CA ARG A 115 3.34 -17.99 9.64
C ARG A 115 3.83 -17.12 10.79
N LEU A 116 3.65 -17.57 12.03
CA LEU A 116 3.93 -16.79 13.22
C LEU A 116 5.28 -16.05 13.21
N PRO A 117 6.41 -16.65 12.77
CA PRO A 117 7.66 -15.89 12.72
C PRO A 117 7.66 -14.71 11.75
N ALA A 118 6.92 -14.80 10.64
CA ALA A 118 6.78 -13.70 9.69
C ALA A 118 5.89 -12.60 10.29
N GLU A 119 4.77 -12.96 10.88
CA GLU A 119 3.85 -12.01 11.52
C GLU A 119 4.51 -11.26 12.69
N LEU A 120 5.30 -11.93 13.53
CA LEU A 120 6.06 -11.27 14.61
C LEU A 120 7.11 -10.29 14.06
N ARG A 121 7.81 -10.64 12.95
CA ARG A 121 8.76 -9.73 12.33
C ARG A 121 8.06 -8.54 11.70
N GLY A 122 6.95 -8.76 11.01
CA GLY A 122 6.12 -7.71 10.42
C GLY A 122 5.59 -6.75 11.49
N ALA A 123 4.98 -7.26 12.55
CA ALA A 123 4.46 -6.45 13.66
C ALA A 123 5.55 -5.64 14.36
N LYS A 124 6.74 -6.23 14.58
CA LYS A 124 7.89 -5.49 15.14
C LYS A 124 8.36 -4.37 14.21
N HIS A 125 8.38 -4.63 12.90
CA HIS A 125 8.76 -3.64 11.91
C HIS A 125 7.74 -2.51 11.84
N GLN A 126 6.46 -2.86 11.68
CA GLN A 126 5.36 -1.90 11.63
C GLN A 126 5.36 -0.99 12.85
N LYS A 127 5.46 -1.56 14.06
CA LYS A 127 5.56 -0.78 15.30
C LYS A 127 6.70 0.24 15.28
N ALA A 128 7.83 -0.08 14.66
CA ALA A 128 8.95 0.86 14.55
C ALA A 128 8.69 1.96 13.52
N VAL A 129 7.99 1.65 12.43
CA VAL A 129 7.52 2.63 11.44
C VAL A 129 6.51 3.58 12.08
N ASP A 130 5.54 3.05 12.83
CA ASP A 130 4.44 3.81 13.45
C ASP A 130 4.92 4.85 14.48
N LEU A 131 6.10 4.64 15.11
CA LEU A 131 6.71 5.63 16.00
C LEU A 131 7.03 6.98 15.32
N HIS A 132 6.98 7.02 14.00
CA HIS A 132 7.32 8.20 13.19
C HIS A 132 6.10 8.82 12.48
N GLN A 133 4.89 8.33 12.78
CA GLN A 133 3.66 8.94 12.30
C GLN A 133 3.48 10.35 12.89
N PRO A 134 2.79 11.25 12.17
CA PRO A 134 2.44 12.56 12.71
C PRO A 134 1.56 12.44 13.96
N ASP A 135 1.71 13.38 14.88
CA ASP A 135 0.77 13.51 16.00
C ASP A 135 -0.61 13.96 15.48
N GLY A 136 -1.67 13.27 15.91
CA GLY A 136 -3.05 13.59 15.54
C GLY A 136 -3.51 13.05 14.18
N PRO A 137 -4.69 13.51 13.70
CA PRO A 137 -5.30 12.97 12.48
C PRO A 137 -4.43 13.19 11.24
N HIS A 138 -4.16 12.13 10.50
CA HIS A 138 -3.36 12.15 9.27
C HIS A 138 -3.80 11.05 8.31
N TRP A 139 -3.44 11.17 7.04
CA TRP A 139 -3.61 10.13 6.04
C TRP A 139 -2.44 9.14 6.12
N TYR A 140 -2.71 7.86 6.02
CA TYR A 140 -1.67 6.85 5.85
C TYR A 140 -1.81 6.17 4.48
N LEU A 141 -0.80 6.29 3.63
CA LEU A 141 -0.71 5.54 2.38
C LEU A 141 0.08 4.26 2.65
N HIS A 142 -0.60 3.11 2.68
CA HIS A 142 0.02 1.82 3.01
C HIS A 142 0.77 1.23 1.83
N ASP A 143 0.03 0.82 0.81
CA ASP A 143 0.59 0.09 -0.32
C ASP A 143 0.30 0.80 -1.63
N ILE A 144 1.29 0.88 -2.49
CA ILE A 144 1.11 1.29 -3.89
C ILE A 144 1.90 0.35 -4.79
N ALA A 145 1.23 -0.30 -5.72
CA ALA A 145 1.87 -1.18 -6.67
C ALA A 145 1.19 -1.16 -8.04
N THR A 146 1.95 -1.60 -9.04
CA THR A 146 1.47 -1.82 -10.40
C THR A 146 1.87 -3.20 -10.86
N SER A 147 1.04 -3.79 -11.73
CA SER A 147 1.34 -5.08 -12.36
C SER A 147 2.72 -5.04 -13.03
N PRO A 148 3.55 -6.08 -12.91
CA PRO A 148 4.89 -6.11 -13.46
C PRO A 148 4.97 -5.83 -14.96
N ASP A 149 3.97 -6.24 -15.74
CA ASP A 149 3.88 -6.08 -17.19
C ASP A 149 3.58 -4.65 -17.65
N VAL A 150 3.14 -3.76 -16.74
CA VAL A 150 2.86 -2.34 -17.05
C VAL A 150 3.73 -1.37 -16.24
N ARG A 151 4.81 -1.86 -15.62
CA ARG A 151 5.76 -0.99 -14.91
C ARG A 151 6.39 0.03 -15.86
N GLY A 152 6.70 1.21 -15.31
CA GLY A 152 7.29 2.30 -16.10
C GLY A 152 6.29 3.09 -16.97
N GLN A 153 5.03 2.68 -17.07
CA GLN A 153 3.99 3.36 -17.85
C GLN A 153 3.26 4.48 -17.08
N GLY A 154 3.71 4.83 -15.86
CA GLY A 154 3.19 5.95 -15.09
C GLY A 154 1.91 5.67 -14.30
N ILE A 155 1.38 4.44 -14.28
CA ILE A 155 0.15 4.06 -13.57
C ILE A 155 0.25 4.33 -12.06
N GLY A 156 1.35 3.92 -11.40
CA GLY A 156 1.56 4.20 -9.98
C GLY A 156 1.61 5.70 -9.69
N SER A 157 2.27 6.48 -10.55
CA SER A 157 2.30 7.94 -10.45
C SER A 157 0.91 8.57 -10.64
N ALA A 158 0.07 7.99 -11.48
CA ALA A 158 -1.29 8.46 -11.71
C ALA A 158 -2.21 8.17 -10.51
N LEU A 159 -2.10 6.96 -9.91
CA LEU A 159 -2.76 6.61 -8.66
C LEU A 159 -2.40 7.58 -7.54
N LEU A 160 -1.09 7.80 -7.32
CA LEU A 160 -0.60 8.70 -6.29
C LEU A 160 -1.09 10.14 -6.51
N ARG A 161 -0.98 10.67 -7.73
CA ARG A 161 -1.47 12.03 -8.05
C ARG A 161 -2.96 12.18 -7.79
N ARG A 162 -3.77 11.20 -8.22
CA ARG A 162 -5.22 11.24 -7.98
C ARG A 162 -5.53 11.28 -6.48
N ARG A 163 -4.88 10.40 -5.70
CA ARG A 163 -5.11 10.34 -4.25
C ARG A 163 -4.67 11.64 -3.56
N LEU A 164 -3.47 12.13 -3.86
CA LEU A 164 -2.98 13.39 -3.29
C LEU A 164 -3.87 14.59 -3.64
N ALA A 165 -4.39 14.67 -4.86
CA ALA A 165 -5.34 15.73 -5.22
C ALA A 165 -6.66 15.68 -4.41
N LEU A 166 -7.11 14.49 -4.00
CA LEU A 166 -8.27 14.34 -3.11
C LEU A 166 -7.92 14.72 -1.66
N ILE A 167 -6.73 14.37 -1.21
CA ILE A 167 -6.20 14.73 0.12
C ILE A 167 -6.02 16.25 0.22
N ASP A 168 -5.49 16.91 -0.78
CA ASP A 168 -5.26 18.36 -0.80
C ASP A 168 -6.57 19.16 -0.71
N ALA A 169 -7.72 18.54 -1.02
CA ALA A 169 -9.04 19.14 -0.79
C ALA A 169 -9.50 19.06 0.68
N GLN A 170 -8.86 18.23 1.51
CA GLN A 170 -9.09 18.08 2.95
C GLN A 170 -7.73 18.04 3.65
N PRO A 171 -7.06 19.18 3.83
CA PRO A 171 -5.66 19.24 4.20
C PRO A 171 -5.37 18.56 5.57
N ALA A 172 -4.56 17.52 5.54
CA ALA A 172 -3.97 16.87 6.69
C ALA A 172 -2.60 16.29 6.27
N PRO A 173 -1.67 16.08 7.20
CA PRO A 173 -0.41 15.40 6.88
C PRO A 173 -0.64 14.03 6.26
N VAL A 174 0.28 13.60 5.40
CA VAL A 174 0.25 12.27 4.78
C VAL A 174 1.49 11.52 5.18
N PHE A 175 1.32 10.35 5.77
CA PHE A 175 2.39 9.45 6.18
C PHE A 175 2.49 8.26 5.22
N LEU A 176 3.70 7.74 5.02
CA LEU A 176 3.97 6.47 4.33
C LEU A 176 5.34 5.92 4.71
N GLU A 177 5.55 4.63 4.40
CA GLU A 177 6.85 3.99 4.39
C GLU A 177 7.32 3.74 2.95
N ALA A 178 8.56 4.12 2.64
CA ALA A 178 9.23 3.75 1.40
C ALA A 178 10.23 2.61 1.68
N THR A 179 10.00 1.45 1.11
CA THR A 179 10.81 0.24 1.34
C THR A 179 12.06 0.15 0.45
N THR A 180 12.20 1.08 -0.51
CA THR A 180 13.34 1.14 -1.43
C THR A 180 13.76 2.59 -1.72
N ASP A 181 15.01 2.79 -2.11
CA ASP A 181 15.49 4.07 -2.61
C ASP A 181 14.73 4.57 -3.86
N ALA A 182 14.24 3.66 -4.67
CA ALA A 182 13.46 4.02 -5.86
C ALA A 182 12.09 4.59 -5.48
N SER A 183 11.39 3.96 -4.53
CA SER A 183 10.12 4.47 -3.99
C SER A 183 10.32 5.78 -3.20
N ARG A 184 11.38 5.88 -2.37
CA ARG A 184 11.74 7.11 -1.69
C ARG A 184 11.87 8.28 -2.66
N ARG A 185 12.70 8.14 -3.71
CA ARG A 185 12.86 9.18 -4.75
C ARG A 185 11.57 9.49 -5.51
N LEU A 186 10.68 8.50 -5.65
CA LEU A 186 9.35 8.75 -6.22
C LEU A 186 8.57 9.69 -5.30
N TYR A 187 8.45 9.37 -4.01
CA TYR A 187 7.67 10.15 -3.06
C TYR A 187 8.22 11.55 -2.82
N GLU A 188 9.55 11.72 -2.80
CA GLU A 188 10.19 13.04 -2.73
C GLU A 188 9.71 14.00 -3.84
N ARG A 189 9.48 13.49 -5.07
CA ARG A 189 8.93 14.30 -6.17
C ARG A 189 7.48 14.74 -5.96
N TYR A 190 6.79 14.12 -5.00
CA TYR A 190 5.41 14.46 -4.61
C TYR A 190 5.35 15.22 -3.28
N GLY A 191 6.47 15.74 -2.81
CA GLY A 191 6.54 16.61 -1.63
C GLY A 191 6.69 15.86 -0.31
N PHE A 192 6.98 14.56 -0.32
CA PHE A 192 7.32 13.82 0.89
C PHE A 192 8.77 14.07 1.30
N SER A 193 9.00 14.15 2.60
CA SER A 193 10.33 14.24 3.21
C SER A 193 10.58 13.03 4.11
N VAL A 194 11.80 12.51 4.13
CA VAL A 194 12.21 11.46 5.06
C VAL A 194 12.27 12.05 6.47
N VAL A 195 11.55 11.43 7.41
CA VAL A 195 11.57 11.79 8.83
C VAL A 195 12.36 10.80 9.67
N ALA A 196 12.49 9.56 9.21
CA ALA A 196 13.34 8.55 9.86
C ALA A 196 13.77 7.45 8.88
N GLU A 197 14.91 6.83 9.21
CA GLU A 197 15.37 5.57 8.64
C GLU A 197 15.04 4.43 9.59
N VAL A 198 14.40 3.37 9.08
CA VAL A 198 13.97 2.21 9.86
C VAL A 198 14.74 0.97 9.42
N SER A 199 15.48 0.36 10.36
CA SER A 199 16.37 -0.80 10.12
C SER A 199 16.13 -1.92 11.13
N THR A 200 14.88 -2.31 11.35
CA THR A 200 14.50 -3.34 12.34
C THR A 200 14.64 -4.77 11.82
N LEU A 201 14.79 -4.94 10.52
CA LEU A 201 14.92 -6.22 9.83
C LEU A 201 16.34 -6.39 9.27
N PRO A 202 16.84 -7.63 9.19
CA PRO A 202 18.19 -7.89 8.66
C PRO A 202 18.39 -7.36 7.25
N GLU A 203 19.51 -6.67 7.02
CA GLU A 203 19.93 -6.18 5.70
C GLU A 203 18.88 -5.33 4.96
N THR A 204 17.99 -4.66 5.71
CA THR A 204 16.98 -3.77 5.15
C THR A 204 17.10 -2.37 5.71
N LEU A 205 16.78 -1.40 4.86
CA LEU A 205 16.60 -0.01 5.22
C LEU A 205 15.32 0.46 4.54
N SER A 206 14.40 1.00 5.30
CA SER A 206 13.21 1.68 4.81
C SER A 206 13.14 3.10 5.37
N TYR A 207 12.26 3.90 4.83
CA TYR A 207 12.18 5.33 5.12
C TYR A 207 10.76 5.69 5.53
N ALA A 208 10.58 6.11 6.78
CA ALA A 208 9.35 6.77 7.19
C ALA A 208 9.33 8.18 6.58
N MET A 209 8.26 8.53 5.89
CA MET A 209 8.17 9.79 5.14
C MET A 209 6.85 10.50 5.45
N ILE A 210 6.92 11.84 5.50
CA ILE A 210 5.75 12.71 5.71
C ILE A 210 5.69 13.74 4.59
N ARG A 211 4.48 14.02 4.13
CA ARG A 211 4.12 15.20 3.35
C ARG A 211 3.20 16.05 4.19
N GLU A 212 3.62 17.28 4.45
CA GLU A 212 2.83 18.25 5.20
C GLU A 212 1.54 18.61 4.46
N ALA A 213 0.54 19.06 5.23
CA ALA A 213 -0.68 19.57 4.67
C ALA A 213 -0.41 20.81 3.80
N VAL A 214 -1.01 20.88 2.61
CA VAL A 214 -0.84 21.96 1.63
C VAL A 214 -2.05 22.89 1.65
#